data_757e41b6de2a94679fd0808b5ea5fc2f
#
_entry.id   757e41b6de2a94679fd0808b5ea5fc2f
#
_cell.length_a   1.000
_cell.length_b   1.000
_cell.length_c   1.000
_cell.angle_alpha   90.00
_cell.angle_beta   90.00
_cell.angle_gamma   90.00
#
_symmetry.space_group_name_H-M   'P 1'
#
loop_
_entity.id
_entity.type
_entity.pdbx_description
1 polymer ?
#
loop_
_entity_poly.entity_id
_entity_poly.type
_entity_poly.pdbx_seq_one_letter_code
_entity_poly.pdbx_strand_id
1 'polypeptide(L)'
;DTALREGDAVVIDIGARRGAFSSDITRMAVLGEPPADYAHVHAVVEAAVQAALAAARPGARAMEVDRAARDVIARAGYGEYFVHRTGHGMGLEGHEPPYLTETSETVLEPGMVFSIEPGIYIPGRFGIRLEDIVILQDDGPEVLSRLPRDAFAAR
;
A
#
# COMPACT_ATOMS: atom_id res chain seq x y z
N ASP A 1 -0.43 3.41 -26.32
CA ASP A 1 -0.14 4.67 -25.58
C ASP A 1 -1.47 5.31 -25.22
N THR A 2 -1.68 5.55 -23.92
CA THR A 2 -2.88 6.25 -23.42
C THR A 2 -2.49 7.68 -23.07
N ALA A 3 -3.18 8.66 -23.66
CA ALA A 3 -3.01 10.05 -23.29
C ALA A 3 -3.78 10.32 -21.99
N LEU A 4 -3.13 10.97 -21.03
CA LEU A 4 -3.77 11.42 -19.79
C LEU A 4 -4.76 12.55 -20.11
N ARG A 5 -5.86 12.56 -19.35
CA ARG A 5 -6.93 13.56 -19.45
C ARG A 5 -7.17 14.20 -18.09
N GLU A 6 -7.76 15.37 -18.08
CA GLU A 6 -8.19 16.01 -16.85
C GLU A 6 -9.14 15.10 -16.06
N GLY A 7 -8.92 15.00 -14.77
CA GLY A 7 -9.60 14.07 -13.86
C GLY A 7 -8.97 12.69 -13.75
N ASP A 8 -7.95 12.35 -14.56
CA ASP A 8 -7.28 11.05 -14.45
C ASP A 8 -6.49 10.96 -13.15
N ALA A 9 -6.72 9.88 -12.41
CA ALA A 9 -5.91 9.50 -11.26
C ALA A 9 -4.83 8.49 -11.72
N VAL A 10 -3.58 8.83 -11.45
CA VAL A 10 -2.41 8.06 -11.87
C VAL A 10 -1.77 7.40 -10.64
N VAL A 11 -1.66 6.08 -10.66
CA VAL A 11 -0.85 5.33 -9.71
C VAL A 11 0.60 5.42 -10.18
N ILE A 12 1.48 5.97 -9.37
CA ILE A 12 2.91 6.08 -9.63
C ILE A 12 3.62 5.13 -8.69
N ASP A 13 4.02 3.98 -9.21
CA ASP A 13 4.72 2.92 -8.52
C ASP A 13 6.16 2.88 -9.02
N ILE A 14 7.12 3.14 -8.12
CA ILE A 14 8.52 3.33 -8.47
C ILE A 14 9.42 2.49 -7.57
N GLY A 15 10.13 1.58 -8.21
CA GLY A 15 11.20 0.80 -7.59
C GLY A 15 12.60 1.23 -8.07
N ALA A 16 13.59 1.01 -7.23
CA ALA A 16 15.00 1.22 -7.58
C ALA A 16 15.88 0.18 -6.89
N ARG A 17 17.10 0.00 -7.40
CA ARG A 17 18.13 -0.82 -6.74
C ARG A 17 19.37 0.02 -6.45
N ARG A 18 19.88 -0.15 -5.24
CA ARG A 18 21.19 0.40 -4.86
C ARG A 18 22.06 -0.68 -4.22
N GLY A 19 23.13 -1.03 -4.93
CA GLY A 19 23.91 -2.22 -4.56
C GLY A 19 23.06 -3.48 -4.70
N ALA A 20 22.93 -4.25 -3.62
CA ALA A 20 22.13 -5.46 -3.60
C ALA A 20 20.65 -5.23 -3.20
N PHE A 21 20.32 -4.06 -2.66
CA PHE A 21 19.01 -3.81 -2.06
C PHE A 21 18.04 -3.10 -3.01
N SER A 22 16.77 -3.49 -2.92
CA SER A 22 15.65 -2.90 -3.64
C SER A 22 14.94 -1.85 -2.78
N SER A 23 14.25 -0.91 -3.44
CA SER A 23 13.30 0.01 -2.82
C SER A 23 11.99 -0.02 -3.60
N ASP A 24 10.91 0.33 -2.95
CA ASP A 24 9.57 0.40 -3.55
C ASP A 24 8.74 1.48 -2.88
N ILE A 25 7.91 2.17 -3.65
CA ILE A 25 6.99 3.19 -3.15
C ILE A 25 5.90 3.49 -4.17
N THR A 26 4.66 3.53 -3.73
CA THR A 26 3.54 3.99 -4.56
C THR A 26 2.94 5.27 -3.99
N ARG A 27 2.73 6.24 -4.88
CA ARG A 27 2.00 7.49 -4.61
C ARG A 27 0.99 7.76 -5.72
N MET A 28 0.07 8.66 -5.43
CA MET A 28 -0.97 9.07 -6.37
C MET A 28 -0.68 10.45 -6.94
N ALA A 29 -0.99 10.63 -8.22
CA ALA A 29 -1.12 11.94 -8.83
C ALA A 29 -2.48 12.07 -9.50
N VAL A 30 -3.02 13.28 -9.56
CA VAL A 30 -4.26 13.58 -10.27
C VAL A 30 -3.99 14.73 -11.23
N LEU A 31 -4.43 14.58 -12.47
CA LEU A 31 -4.35 15.64 -13.47
C LEU A 31 -5.61 16.50 -13.40
N GLY A 32 -5.45 17.78 -13.03
CA GLY A 32 -6.58 18.68 -12.82
C GLY A 32 -7.46 18.32 -11.62
N GLU A 33 -8.77 18.44 -11.77
CA GLU A 33 -9.74 18.16 -10.70
C GLU A 33 -10.07 16.67 -10.60
N PRO A 34 -9.90 16.04 -9.42
CA PRO A 34 -10.21 14.62 -9.25
C PRO A 34 -11.72 14.34 -9.36
N PRO A 35 -12.11 13.07 -9.64
CA PRO A 35 -13.50 12.63 -9.51
C PRO A 35 -14.07 12.93 -8.12
N ALA A 36 -15.36 13.25 -8.04
CA ALA A 36 -16.02 13.75 -6.82
C ALA A 36 -15.84 12.85 -5.57
N ASP A 37 -15.74 11.54 -5.74
CA ASP A 37 -15.55 10.58 -4.65
C ASP A 37 -14.08 10.14 -4.45
N TYR A 38 -13.15 10.67 -5.24
CA TYR A 38 -11.73 10.33 -5.15
C TYR A 38 -11.18 10.55 -3.74
N ALA A 39 -11.44 11.73 -3.16
CA ALA A 39 -10.95 12.07 -1.83
C ALA A 39 -11.47 11.10 -0.74
N HIS A 40 -12.72 10.65 -0.86
CA HIS A 40 -13.29 9.66 0.05
C HIS A 40 -12.58 8.31 -0.08
N VAL A 41 -12.41 7.81 -1.32
CA VAL A 41 -11.73 6.53 -1.57
C VAL A 41 -10.27 6.59 -1.14
N HIS A 42 -9.58 7.71 -1.40
CA HIS A 42 -8.21 7.93 -0.94
C HIS A 42 -8.09 7.85 0.58
N ALA A 43 -9.01 8.49 1.30
CA ALA A 43 -9.05 8.44 2.76
C ALA A 43 -9.27 7.01 3.29
N VAL A 44 -10.07 6.18 2.60
CA VAL A 44 -10.27 4.76 2.95
C VAL A 44 -8.96 3.97 2.77
N VAL A 45 -8.23 4.18 1.66
CA VAL A 45 -6.94 3.51 1.43
C VAL A 45 -5.91 3.96 2.48
N GLU A 46 -5.84 5.26 2.80
CA GLU A 46 -4.95 5.76 3.87
C GLU A 46 -5.30 5.12 5.23
N ALA A 47 -6.59 5.02 5.56
CA ALA A 47 -7.02 4.35 6.79
C ALA A 47 -6.64 2.86 6.80
N ALA A 48 -6.66 2.19 5.65
CA ALA A 48 -6.22 0.80 5.52
C ALA A 48 -4.70 0.67 5.71
N VAL A 49 -3.88 1.60 5.19
CA VAL A 49 -2.44 1.67 5.48
C VAL A 49 -2.19 1.81 6.98
N GLN A 50 -2.89 2.73 7.65
CA GLN A 50 -2.74 2.94 9.10
C GLN A 50 -3.14 1.71 9.91
N ALA A 51 -4.21 1.01 9.52
CA ALA A 51 -4.64 -0.23 10.18
C ALA A 51 -3.61 -1.35 10.01
N ALA A 52 -3.04 -1.52 8.81
CA ALA A 52 -1.97 -2.47 8.55
C ALA A 52 -0.71 -2.17 9.37
N LEU A 53 -0.28 -0.89 9.41
CA LEU A 53 0.84 -0.44 10.23
C LEU A 53 0.61 -0.73 11.72
N ALA A 54 -0.60 -0.48 12.21
CA ALA A 54 -0.95 -0.76 13.61
C ALA A 54 -0.92 -2.26 13.94
N ALA A 55 -1.28 -3.12 12.98
CA ALA A 55 -1.27 -4.58 13.13
C ALA A 55 0.13 -5.20 12.97
N ALA A 56 1.04 -4.54 12.25
CA ALA A 56 2.41 -5.01 12.02
C ALA A 56 3.24 -4.91 13.30
N ARG A 57 3.24 -5.98 14.10
CA ARG A 57 3.98 -6.05 15.37
C ARG A 57 4.81 -7.33 15.42
N PRO A 58 5.94 -7.34 16.14
CA PRO A 58 6.65 -8.59 16.43
C PRO A 58 5.72 -9.63 17.04
N GLY A 59 5.73 -10.84 16.49
CA GLY A 59 4.87 -11.94 16.90
C GLY A 59 3.48 -11.99 16.24
N ALA A 60 3.05 -10.95 15.54
CA ALA A 60 1.83 -11.00 14.74
C ALA A 60 2.03 -11.89 13.51
N ARG A 61 0.95 -12.51 13.01
CA ARG A 61 0.99 -13.23 11.74
C ARG A 61 0.79 -12.28 10.57
N ALA A 62 1.46 -12.54 9.46
CA ALA A 62 1.33 -11.74 8.23
C ALA A 62 -0.13 -11.61 7.75
N MET A 63 -0.95 -12.67 7.93
CA MET A 63 -2.39 -12.65 7.64
C MET A 63 -3.18 -11.64 8.49
N GLU A 64 -2.71 -11.31 9.69
CA GLU A 64 -3.39 -10.35 10.57
C GLU A 64 -3.20 -8.93 10.06
N VAL A 65 -2.03 -8.63 9.47
CA VAL A 65 -1.76 -7.35 8.83
C VAL A 65 -2.61 -7.18 7.55
N ASP A 66 -2.69 -8.24 6.71
CA ASP A 66 -3.57 -8.22 5.53
C ASP A 66 -5.04 -8.03 5.94
N ARG A 67 -5.51 -8.78 6.93
CA ARG A 67 -6.88 -8.67 7.43
C ARG A 67 -7.19 -7.28 7.94
N ALA A 68 -6.28 -6.63 8.67
CA ALA A 68 -6.50 -5.29 9.21
C ALA A 68 -6.76 -4.26 8.10
N ALA A 69 -5.97 -4.28 7.01
CA ALA A 69 -6.20 -3.42 5.85
C ALA A 69 -7.51 -3.76 5.14
N ARG A 70 -7.72 -5.04 4.86
CA ARG A 70 -8.87 -5.56 4.11
C ARG A 70 -10.19 -5.27 4.81
N ASP A 71 -10.23 -5.39 6.13
CA ASP A 71 -11.42 -5.08 6.94
C ASP A 71 -11.81 -3.61 6.88
N VAL A 72 -10.85 -2.69 6.83
CA VAL A 72 -11.15 -1.25 6.64
C VAL A 72 -11.82 -1.02 5.29
N ILE A 73 -11.22 -1.54 4.23
CA ILE A 73 -11.72 -1.40 2.86
C ILE A 73 -13.09 -2.05 2.71
N ALA A 74 -13.29 -3.26 3.27
CA ALA A 74 -14.57 -3.98 3.20
C ALA A 74 -15.69 -3.25 3.95
N ARG A 75 -15.41 -2.73 5.16
CA ARG A 75 -16.41 -1.95 5.93
C ARG A 75 -16.81 -0.64 5.24
N ALA A 76 -15.93 -0.08 4.42
CA ALA A 76 -16.24 1.09 3.59
C ALA A 76 -17.02 0.73 2.31
N GLY A 77 -17.31 -0.55 2.06
CA GLY A 77 -18.07 -1.01 0.88
C GLY A 77 -17.22 -1.25 -0.38
N TYR A 78 -15.90 -1.28 -0.26
CA TYR A 78 -14.97 -1.45 -1.40
C TYR A 78 -14.24 -2.80 -1.40
N GLY A 79 -14.66 -3.78 -0.60
CA GLY A 79 -13.96 -5.05 -0.43
C GLY A 79 -13.71 -5.80 -1.75
N GLU A 80 -14.66 -5.79 -2.68
CA GLU A 80 -14.53 -6.43 -4.00
C GLU A 80 -13.48 -5.77 -4.92
N TYR A 81 -13.08 -4.53 -4.61
CA TYR A 81 -12.11 -3.76 -5.39
C TYR A 81 -10.69 -3.84 -4.83
N PHE A 82 -10.47 -4.55 -3.72
CA PHE A 82 -9.14 -4.84 -3.20
C PHE A 82 -8.70 -6.24 -3.63
N VAL A 83 -8.08 -6.32 -4.79
CA VAL A 83 -7.87 -7.56 -5.56
C VAL A 83 -6.48 -8.19 -5.45
N HIS A 84 -5.63 -7.67 -4.58
CA HIS A 84 -4.28 -8.18 -4.36
C HIS A 84 -3.93 -8.30 -2.87
N ARG A 85 -2.76 -8.83 -2.55
CA ARG A 85 -2.22 -8.89 -1.18
C ARG A 85 -1.91 -7.51 -0.63
N THR A 86 -1.88 -7.38 0.70
CA THR A 86 -1.55 -6.11 1.36
C THR A 86 -0.07 -5.75 1.27
N GLY A 87 0.82 -6.72 1.01
CA GLY A 87 2.23 -6.43 0.86
C GLY A 87 3.10 -7.67 0.67
N HIS A 88 4.38 -7.45 0.53
CA HIS A 88 5.40 -8.48 0.34
C HIS A 88 6.71 -8.07 1.01
N GLY A 89 7.53 -9.05 1.38
CA GLY A 89 8.91 -8.83 1.79
C GLY A 89 9.73 -8.31 0.62
N MET A 90 10.76 -7.57 0.95
CA MET A 90 11.74 -7.09 -0.01
C MET A 90 13.12 -6.94 0.64
N GLY A 91 14.13 -7.00 -0.19
CA GLY A 91 15.53 -6.88 0.24
C GLY A 91 16.44 -7.11 -0.94
N LEU A 92 16.98 -8.31 -1.05
CA LEU A 92 17.80 -8.73 -2.19
C LEU A 92 16.95 -8.92 -3.45
N GLU A 93 15.75 -9.48 -3.27
CA GLU A 93 14.73 -9.56 -4.33
C GLU A 93 13.74 -8.41 -4.19
N GLY A 94 13.08 -8.04 -5.30
CA GLY A 94 11.98 -7.08 -5.29
C GLY A 94 10.75 -7.63 -4.57
N HIS A 95 10.54 -8.97 -4.67
CA HIS A 95 9.47 -9.67 -3.96
C HIS A 95 10.06 -10.94 -3.32
N GLU A 96 10.03 -11.00 -2.00
CA GLU A 96 10.46 -12.14 -1.20
C GLU A 96 9.54 -12.33 0.02
N PRO A 97 9.61 -13.43 0.77
CA PRO A 97 8.88 -13.54 2.04
C PRO A 97 9.34 -12.46 3.06
N PRO A 98 8.42 -12.05 3.97
CA PRO A 98 7.05 -12.54 4.17
C PRO A 98 6.06 -11.95 3.15
N TYR A 99 5.05 -12.75 2.75
CA TYR A 99 3.92 -12.24 1.99
C TYR A 99 2.75 -11.93 2.93
N LEU A 100 2.25 -10.69 2.89
CA LEU A 100 1.11 -10.25 3.69
C LEU A 100 -0.19 -10.58 2.92
N THR A 101 -0.67 -11.81 3.11
CA THR A 101 -1.87 -12.35 2.45
C THR A 101 -2.85 -12.90 3.47
N GLU A 102 -4.12 -13.07 3.07
CA GLU A 102 -5.20 -13.60 3.93
C GLU A 102 -4.89 -14.96 4.59
N THR A 103 -3.98 -15.73 4.02
CA THR A 103 -3.66 -17.09 4.47
C THR A 103 -2.23 -17.26 5.00
N SER A 104 -1.44 -16.20 5.04
CA SER A 104 -0.04 -16.28 5.47
C SER A 104 0.07 -16.41 6.99
N GLU A 105 0.51 -17.55 7.46
CA GLU A 105 0.78 -17.82 8.89
C GLU A 105 2.19 -17.43 9.34
N THR A 106 2.99 -16.81 8.44
CA THR A 106 4.34 -16.34 8.78
C THR A 106 4.27 -15.39 9.96
N VAL A 107 5.00 -15.73 11.03
CA VAL A 107 5.14 -14.85 12.19
C VAL A 107 6.15 -13.75 11.85
N LEU A 108 5.75 -12.51 12.08
CA LEU A 108 6.59 -11.35 11.83
C LEU A 108 7.61 -11.18 12.95
N GLU A 109 8.87 -11.00 12.58
CA GLU A 109 10.00 -10.87 13.48
C GLU A 109 10.73 -9.54 13.27
N PRO A 110 11.35 -8.96 14.31
CA PRO A 110 12.19 -7.79 14.16
C PRO A 110 13.28 -8.00 13.09
N GLY A 111 13.54 -6.95 12.30
CA GLY A 111 14.46 -6.97 11.18
C GLY A 111 13.82 -7.36 9.84
N MET A 112 12.60 -7.88 9.82
CA MET A 112 11.88 -8.11 8.57
C MET A 112 11.54 -6.79 7.88
N VAL A 113 11.73 -6.78 6.56
CA VAL A 113 11.41 -5.64 5.68
C VAL A 113 10.32 -6.05 4.72
N PHE A 114 9.25 -5.26 4.63
CA PHE A 114 8.12 -5.56 3.73
C PHE A 114 7.36 -4.30 3.32
N SER A 115 6.62 -4.39 2.22
CA SER A 115 5.69 -3.34 1.80
C SER A 115 4.37 -3.40 2.58
N ILE A 116 3.72 -2.25 2.72
CA ILE A 116 2.30 -2.11 3.09
C ILE A 116 1.68 -1.26 1.99
N GLU A 117 0.86 -1.89 1.14
CA GLU A 117 0.40 -1.33 -0.14
C GLU A 117 -1.09 -1.60 -0.46
N PRO A 118 -2.03 -1.41 0.47
CA PRO A 118 -3.44 -1.64 0.15
C PRO A 118 -3.90 -0.72 -0.97
N GLY A 119 -4.86 -1.21 -1.77
CA GLY A 119 -5.41 -0.44 -2.89
C GLY A 119 -6.88 -0.76 -3.17
N ILE A 120 -7.56 0.19 -3.81
CA ILE A 120 -8.93 0.09 -4.28
C ILE A 120 -8.93 0.41 -5.77
N TYR A 121 -9.44 -0.49 -6.62
CA TYR A 121 -9.44 -0.33 -8.07
C TYR A 121 -10.86 -0.48 -8.61
N ILE A 122 -11.51 0.65 -8.92
CA ILE A 122 -12.91 0.71 -9.38
C ILE A 122 -12.92 0.64 -10.92
N PRO A 123 -13.38 -0.49 -11.51
CA PRO A 123 -13.33 -0.66 -12.96
C PRO A 123 -14.01 0.47 -13.72
N GLY A 124 -13.34 0.97 -14.75
CA GLY A 124 -13.84 2.06 -15.60
C GLY A 124 -13.85 3.44 -14.96
N ARG A 125 -13.28 3.59 -13.76
CA ARG A 125 -13.23 4.85 -13.04
C ARG A 125 -11.80 5.24 -12.68
N PHE A 126 -11.28 4.76 -11.56
CA PHE A 126 -9.91 5.00 -11.10
C PHE A 126 -9.46 3.91 -10.12
N GLY A 127 -8.15 3.84 -9.92
CA GLY A 127 -7.53 3.04 -8.87
C GLY A 127 -6.71 3.93 -7.95
N ILE A 128 -6.60 3.52 -6.69
CA ILE A 128 -5.77 4.18 -5.67
C ILE A 128 -4.95 3.09 -4.98
N ARG A 129 -3.63 3.26 -4.91
CA ARG A 129 -2.71 2.50 -4.07
C ARG A 129 -1.78 3.45 -3.35
N LEU A 130 -1.60 3.23 -2.06
CA LEU A 130 -0.60 3.91 -1.25
C LEU A 130 0.34 2.85 -0.68
N GLU A 131 1.62 3.04 -0.86
CA GLU A 131 2.63 2.07 -0.47
C GLU A 131 3.78 2.70 0.26
N ASP A 132 4.17 2.05 1.34
CA ASP A 132 5.42 2.31 2.03
C ASP A 132 6.15 1.01 2.34
N ILE A 133 7.48 1.09 2.36
CA ILE A 133 8.32 0.04 2.92
C ILE A 133 8.53 0.30 4.40
N VAL A 134 8.39 -0.75 5.17
CA VAL A 134 8.62 -0.73 6.62
C VAL A 134 9.72 -1.72 7.01
N ILE A 135 10.50 -1.35 8.03
CA ILE A 135 11.33 -2.28 8.79
C ILE A 135 10.61 -2.56 10.09
N LEU A 136 10.38 -3.82 10.42
CA LEU A 136 9.82 -4.19 11.71
C LEU A 136 10.90 -4.09 12.78
N GLN A 137 10.76 -3.14 13.70
CA GLN A 137 11.61 -2.97 14.87
C GLN A 137 11.00 -3.70 16.09
N ASP A 138 11.73 -3.78 17.20
CA ASP A 138 11.24 -4.43 18.43
C ASP A 138 9.97 -3.80 18.99
N ASP A 139 9.76 -2.50 18.78
CA ASP A 139 8.61 -1.72 19.26
C ASP A 139 7.52 -1.50 18.19
N GLY A 140 7.75 -1.95 16.96
CA GLY A 140 6.79 -1.87 15.84
C GLY A 140 7.39 -1.46 14.51
N PRO A 141 6.56 -1.11 13.51
CA PRO A 141 7.03 -0.80 12.17
C PRO A 141 7.65 0.60 12.09
N GLU A 142 8.85 0.69 11.57
CA GLU A 142 9.48 1.92 11.12
C GLU A 142 9.19 2.13 9.64
N VAL A 143 8.49 3.21 9.28
CA VAL A 143 8.21 3.58 7.90
C VAL A 143 9.42 4.29 7.30
N LEU A 144 9.98 3.73 6.22
CA LEU A 144 11.16 4.29 5.55
C LEU A 144 10.83 5.41 4.58
N SER A 145 9.63 5.39 3.98
CA SER A 145 9.21 6.38 3.00
C SER A 145 8.88 7.71 3.68
N ARG A 146 9.42 8.80 3.13
CA ARG A 146 9.22 10.16 3.70
C ARG A 146 8.33 11.06 2.84
N LEU A 147 7.95 10.61 1.65
CA LEU A 147 7.02 11.35 0.79
C LEU A 147 5.61 11.30 1.40
N PRO A 148 4.88 12.43 1.40
CA PRO A 148 3.50 12.45 1.86
C PRO A 148 2.65 11.50 1.03
N ARG A 149 1.57 10.98 1.65
CA ARG A 149 0.62 10.07 0.98
C ARG A 149 -0.53 10.83 0.31
N ASP A 150 -0.61 12.16 0.50
CA ASP A 150 -1.54 12.98 -0.25
C ASP A 150 -1.29 12.86 -1.75
N ALA A 151 -2.35 12.95 -2.55
CA ALA A 151 -2.21 12.94 -4.00
C ALA A 151 -1.55 14.23 -4.50
N PHE A 152 -0.60 14.08 -5.42
CA PHE A 152 0.01 15.22 -6.10
C PHE A 152 -0.94 15.78 -7.15
N ALA A 153 -1.25 17.06 -7.08
CA ALA A 153 -2.01 17.74 -8.12
C ALA A 153 -1.06 18.11 -9.28
N ALA A 154 -1.26 17.47 -10.43
CA ALA A 154 -0.59 17.82 -11.68
C ALA A 154 -1.47 18.80 -12.47
N ARG A 155 -0.85 19.75 -13.20
CA ARG A 155 -1.53 20.74 -14.04
C ARG A 155 -1.06 20.63 -15.47
#